data_7df2aaad551c36f6910572dd61bc40af
#
_entry.id   7df2aaad551c36f6910572dd61bc40af
#
_cell.length_a   1.000
_cell.length_b   1.000
_cell.length_c   1.000
_cell.angle_alpha   90.00
_cell.angle_beta   90.00
_cell.angle_gamma   90.00
#
_symmetry.space_group_name_H-M   'P 1'
#
loop_
_entity.id
_entity.type
_entity.pdbx_description
1 polymer ?
#
loop_
_entity_poly.entity_id
_entity_poly.type
_entity_poly.pdbx_seq_one_letter_code
_entity_poly.pdbx_strand_id
1 'polypeptide(L)'
;MGARQLPTEGEAMTIPILFLSDAVSCSSGLGRITRDLATRLHENCGDVFDVASVGYGAAGKRSVPFREYHLHDVNNWLVPELPEIYDDWTQGREGILMTVWDASRLYWLGIPQMCPVPHLRKFAERKDVKKWAYPALDAEGPYGKLSHRIAETYKGFDRVIDYSSFSSKITGNPDHLPHGIDTSVFYPRPHAEARQMFINQGFQGLTPDSLLVGIVATNQARKNWQLGIETCRILLDRGHDVRVWCHTDTIDRYWSLGNLIVDYGLQGRAAVTVNRFTDEQLAWNYSACNATLCIGPEGMGYPAMESLACGVPCIAGSYAAQSEFIPKPMQVDPIAYFHEGAFCSKRPVHEALKWAIKVEMNLGKEASLPSAFDWNGPTLWNNWSKWFREGLA
;
A
#
# COMPACT_ATOMS: atom_id res chain seq x y z
N MET A 1 29.45 8.40 -12.43
CA MET A 1 29.40 6.95 -12.38
C MET A 1 30.65 6.46 -11.66
N GLY A 2 30.59 6.18 -10.37
CA GLY A 2 31.70 5.58 -9.64
C GLY A 2 31.73 4.09 -9.94
N ALA A 3 32.85 3.60 -10.47
CA ALA A 3 33.05 2.17 -10.62
C ALA A 3 33.02 1.53 -9.23
N ARG A 4 32.16 0.51 -9.08
CA ARG A 4 32.09 -0.29 -7.86
C ARG A 4 33.43 -1.05 -7.73
N GLN A 5 34.10 -0.96 -6.59
CA GLN A 5 35.24 -1.82 -6.29
C GLN A 5 34.74 -3.25 -6.13
N LEU A 6 35.36 -4.18 -6.84
CA LEU A 6 35.12 -5.61 -6.63
C LEU A 6 35.57 -6.00 -5.22
N PRO A 7 34.87 -6.94 -4.53
CA PRO A 7 35.28 -7.42 -3.22
C PRO A 7 36.71 -7.94 -3.25
N THR A 8 37.46 -7.66 -2.21
CA THR A 8 38.82 -8.21 -2.02
C THR A 8 38.76 -9.70 -1.72
N GLU A 9 39.76 -10.47 -2.12
CA GLU A 9 39.85 -11.90 -1.81
C GLU A 9 39.72 -12.13 -0.30
N GLY A 10 38.61 -12.80 0.10
CA GLY A 10 38.31 -13.13 1.50
C GLY A 10 37.00 -12.53 2.06
N GLU A 11 36.37 -11.58 1.38
CA GLU A 11 35.03 -11.12 1.74
C GLU A 11 33.98 -12.11 1.25
N ALA A 12 33.06 -12.53 2.16
CA ALA A 12 31.94 -13.37 1.78
C ALA A 12 31.11 -12.60 0.73
N MET A 13 30.93 -13.24 -0.46
CA MET A 13 30.17 -12.61 -1.54
C MET A 13 28.69 -12.48 -1.15
N THR A 14 28.22 -11.26 -1.04
CA THR A 14 26.79 -10.96 -0.83
C THR A 14 25.95 -11.36 -2.03
N ILE A 15 24.71 -11.76 -1.80
CA ILE A 15 23.76 -12.16 -2.82
C ILE A 15 23.05 -10.89 -3.35
N PRO A 16 23.14 -10.58 -4.64
CA PRO A 16 22.44 -9.43 -5.20
C PRO A 16 20.93 -9.66 -5.18
N ILE A 17 20.20 -8.69 -4.65
CA ILE A 17 18.74 -8.67 -4.68
C ILE A 17 18.27 -7.34 -5.30
N LEU A 18 17.47 -7.45 -6.36
CA LEU A 18 16.87 -6.32 -7.06
C LEU A 18 15.37 -6.30 -6.80
N PHE A 19 14.89 -5.23 -6.16
CA PHE A 19 13.45 -5.02 -5.97
C PHE A 19 12.84 -4.37 -7.20
N LEU A 20 11.81 -4.99 -7.79
CA LEU A 20 11.01 -4.46 -8.88
C LEU A 20 9.65 -4.00 -8.35
N SER A 21 9.36 -2.70 -8.45
CA SER A 21 8.12 -2.10 -7.93
C SER A 21 7.83 -0.74 -8.57
N ASP A 22 6.91 0.02 -7.96
CA ASP A 22 6.89 1.47 -8.12
C ASP A 22 8.17 2.05 -7.51
N ALA A 23 8.64 3.20 -8.03
CA ALA A 23 9.88 3.83 -7.56
C ALA A 23 9.84 4.06 -6.04
N VAL A 24 10.91 3.67 -5.34
CA VAL A 24 10.99 3.81 -3.87
C VAL A 24 11.01 5.27 -3.41
N SER A 25 11.41 6.17 -4.29
CA SER A 25 11.37 7.63 -4.09
C SER A 25 9.99 8.25 -4.31
N CYS A 26 9.04 7.53 -4.93
CA CYS A 26 7.68 8.05 -5.17
C CYS A 26 6.77 7.90 -3.93
N SER A 27 5.57 8.50 -4.00
CA SER A 27 4.58 8.50 -2.90
C SER A 27 3.57 7.36 -2.97
N SER A 28 3.74 6.38 -3.88
CA SER A 28 2.81 5.25 -3.98
C SER A 28 2.95 4.28 -2.81
N GLY A 29 1.86 3.57 -2.49
CA GLY A 29 1.88 2.53 -1.45
C GLY A 29 2.89 1.42 -1.74
N LEU A 30 2.98 0.96 -3.00
CA LEU A 30 3.92 -0.10 -3.39
C LEU A 30 5.38 0.38 -3.33
N GLY A 31 5.66 1.62 -3.78
CA GLY A 31 6.98 2.24 -3.64
C GLY A 31 7.38 2.38 -2.17
N ARG A 32 6.44 2.70 -1.28
CA ARG A 32 6.67 2.77 0.16
C ARG A 32 6.97 1.41 0.77
N ILE A 33 6.18 0.37 0.45
CA ILE A 33 6.46 -1.00 0.91
C ILE A 33 7.87 -1.41 0.53
N THR A 34 8.21 -1.19 -0.75
CA THR A 34 9.53 -1.56 -1.28
C THR A 34 10.65 -0.79 -0.58
N ARG A 35 10.48 0.53 -0.41
CA ARG A 35 11.46 1.35 0.33
C ARG A 35 11.68 0.83 1.74
N ASP A 36 10.59 0.57 2.48
CA ASP A 36 10.66 0.18 3.88
C ASP A 36 11.31 -1.21 4.05
N LEU A 37 11.00 -2.16 3.17
CA LEU A 37 11.63 -3.49 3.17
C LEU A 37 13.09 -3.45 2.72
N ALA A 38 13.37 -2.79 1.59
CA ALA A 38 14.71 -2.75 1.01
C ALA A 38 15.70 -2.00 1.90
N THR A 39 15.26 -0.89 2.55
CA THR A 39 16.10 -0.16 3.50
C THR A 39 16.47 -1.03 4.69
N ARG A 40 15.49 -1.72 5.29
CA ARG A 40 15.75 -2.61 6.44
C ARG A 40 16.61 -3.80 6.05
N LEU A 41 16.41 -4.34 4.86
CA LEU A 41 17.25 -5.44 4.38
C LEU A 41 18.71 -4.97 4.18
N HIS A 42 18.90 -3.79 3.59
CA HIS A 42 20.20 -3.19 3.40
C HIS A 42 20.91 -2.92 4.74
N GLU A 43 20.19 -2.32 5.70
CA GLU A 43 20.76 -1.91 6.98
C GLU A 43 21.04 -3.07 7.94
N ASN A 44 20.19 -4.11 7.92
CA ASN A 44 20.25 -5.19 8.91
C ASN A 44 20.74 -6.53 8.37
N CYS A 45 20.87 -6.69 7.05
CA CYS A 45 21.34 -7.91 6.40
C CYS A 45 22.30 -7.62 5.24
N GLY A 46 22.96 -6.46 5.24
CA GLY A 46 23.97 -6.09 4.24
C GLY A 46 25.21 -6.98 4.22
N ASP A 47 25.41 -7.78 5.26
CA ASP A 47 26.39 -8.86 5.32
C ASP A 47 26.02 -10.06 4.42
N VAL A 48 24.74 -10.22 4.06
CA VAL A 48 24.22 -11.32 3.26
C VAL A 48 23.72 -10.84 1.90
N PHE A 49 23.02 -9.70 1.88
CA PHE A 49 22.35 -9.18 0.68
C PHE A 49 22.93 -7.88 0.19
N ASP A 50 23.14 -7.79 -1.10
CA ASP A 50 23.49 -6.57 -1.79
C ASP A 50 22.23 -6.02 -2.46
N VAL A 51 21.67 -4.92 -1.93
CA VAL A 51 20.32 -4.45 -2.21
C VAL A 51 20.30 -3.33 -3.24
N ALA A 52 19.41 -3.45 -4.23
CA ALA A 52 19.03 -2.36 -5.13
C ALA A 52 17.53 -2.40 -5.43
N SER A 53 17.02 -1.34 -6.01
CA SER A 53 15.66 -1.27 -6.52
C SER A 53 15.60 -0.76 -7.95
N VAL A 54 14.58 -1.19 -8.68
CA VAL A 54 14.19 -0.65 -9.98
C VAL A 54 12.69 -0.32 -9.93
N GLY A 55 12.33 0.90 -10.28
CA GLY A 55 10.97 1.35 -10.05
C GLY A 55 10.41 2.26 -11.13
N TYR A 56 9.07 2.17 -11.30
CA TYR A 56 8.28 3.00 -12.18
C TYR A 56 7.60 4.12 -11.39
N GLY A 57 7.53 5.30 -12.00
CA GLY A 57 6.87 6.48 -11.43
C GLY A 57 7.80 7.68 -11.37
N ALA A 58 7.22 8.86 -11.12
CA ALA A 58 7.99 10.09 -11.00
C ALA A 58 8.95 10.00 -9.82
N ALA A 59 10.23 10.20 -10.06
CA ALA A 59 11.22 10.30 -9.01
C ALA A 59 10.81 11.34 -7.96
N GLY A 60 10.69 10.90 -6.72
CA GLY A 60 10.43 11.76 -5.57
C GLY A 60 11.74 12.36 -5.02
N LYS A 61 11.61 13.16 -3.94
CA LYS A 61 12.76 13.74 -3.23
C LYS A 61 13.32 12.85 -2.12
N ARG A 62 12.77 11.63 -1.95
CA ARG A 62 13.19 10.73 -0.88
C ARG A 62 14.47 10.00 -1.31
N SER A 63 15.51 10.09 -0.50
CA SER A 63 16.74 9.32 -0.68
C SER A 63 16.63 7.96 0.02
N VAL A 64 17.31 6.97 -0.54
CA VAL A 64 17.48 5.63 0.05
C VAL A 64 18.96 5.29 0.18
N PRO A 65 19.36 4.40 1.10
CA PRO A 65 20.78 4.06 1.33
C PRO A 65 21.35 3.08 0.30
N PHE A 66 20.56 2.63 -0.66
CA PHE A 66 20.94 1.67 -1.70
C PHE A 66 20.71 2.26 -3.10
N ARG A 67 21.18 1.56 -4.14
CA ARG A 67 21.02 2.03 -5.52
C ARG A 67 19.59 1.90 -6.00
N GLU A 68 19.03 2.99 -6.56
CA GLU A 68 17.74 3.03 -7.22
C GLU A 68 17.93 3.24 -8.73
N TYR A 69 17.31 2.37 -9.52
CA TYR A 69 17.17 2.50 -10.97
C TYR A 69 15.76 2.98 -11.29
N HIS A 70 15.64 3.93 -12.20
CA HIS A 70 14.35 4.46 -12.64
C HIS A 70 13.98 3.92 -14.01
N LEU A 71 12.73 3.48 -14.15
CA LEU A 71 12.15 3.07 -15.41
C LEU A 71 11.56 4.28 -16.13
N HIS A 72 11.93 4.45 -17.38
CA HIS A 72 11.44 5.55 -18.21
C HIS A 72 10.17 5.18 -18.97
N ASP A 73 10.04 3.93 -19.40
CA ASP A 73 8.87 3.44 -20.12
C ASP A 73 8.38 2.11 -19.54
N VAL A 74 7.09 2.07 -19.25
CA VAL A 74 6.40 0.85 -18.83
C VAL A 74 5.14 0.72 -19.67
N ASN A 75 5.24 0.01 -20.78
CA ASN A 75 4.12 -0.26 -21.65
C ASN A 75 3.43 -1.56 -21.23
N ASN A 76 2.17 -1.48 -20.84
CA ASN A 76 1.37 -2.62 -20.36
C ASN A 76 2.05 -3.44 -19.25
N TRP A 77 2.80 -2.75 -18.36
CA TRP A 77 3.58 -3.34 -17.27
C TRP A 77 4.74 -4.24 -17.70
N LEU A 78 5.09 -4.24 -18.97
CA LEU A 78 6.34 -4.80 -19.47
C LEU A 78 7.48 -3.82 -19.15
N VAL A 79 8.63 -4.37 -18.76
CA VAL A 79 9.81 -3.60 -18.37
C VAL A 79 10.97 -3.97 -19.28
N PRO A 80 11.07 -3.36 -20.47
CA PRO A 80 12.08 -3.73 -21.47
C PRO A 80 13.53 -3.59 -20.99
N GLU A 81 13.78 -2.63 -20.11
CA GLU A 81 15.12 -2.32 -19.57
C GLU A 81 15.55 -3.28 -18.45
N LEU A 82 14.63 -4.10 -17.90
CA LEU A 82 14.90 -4.94 -16.72
C LEU A 82 16.07 -5.93 -16.92
N PRO A 83 16.23 -6.63 -18.05
CA PRO A 83 17.35 -7.54 -18.24
C PRO A 83 18.72 -6.85 -18.11
N GLU A 84 18.88 -5.68 -18.73
CA GLU A 84 20.12 -4.89 -18.70
C GLU A 84 20.39 -4.34 -17.29
N ILE A 85 19.35 -3.84 -16.60
CA ILE A 85 19.46 -3.37 -15.22
C ILE A 85 19.86 -4.51 -14.28
N TYR A 86 19.24 -5.69 -14.45
CA TYR A 86 19.55 -6.86 -13.63
C TYR A 86 21.00 -7.32 -13.85
N ASP A 87 21.45 -7.38 -15.09
CA ASP A 87 22.83 -7.79 -15.42
C ASP A 87 23.86 -6.74 -14.94
N ASP A 88 23.55 -5.45 -15.05
CA ASP A 88 24.37 -4.38 -14.46
C ASP A 88 24.47 -4.51 -12.94
N TRP A 89 23.37 -4.84 -12.28
CA TRP A 89 23.36 -4.99 -10.83
C TRP A 89 24.07 -6.24 -10.34
N THR A 90 23.78 -7.39 -10.95
CA THR A 90 24.32 -8.69 -10.50
C THR A 90 25.74 -8.94 -10.96
N GLN A 91 26.22 -8.22 -11.99
CA GLN A 91 27.54 -8.44 -12.60
C GLN A 91 27.76 -9.91 -13.01
N GLY A 92 26.72 -10.55 -13.57
CA GLY A 92 26.72 -11.95 -14.01
C GLY A 92 26.62 -12.98 -12.91
N ARG A 93 26.40 -12.57 -11.65
CA ARG A 93 26.14 -13.49 -10.53
C ARG A 93 24.68 -13.95 -10.54
N GLU A 94 24.42 -15.14 -10.00
CA GLU A 94 23.06 -15.52 -9.61
C GLU A 94 22.51 -14.52 -8.60
N GLY A 95 21.25 -14.10 -8.76
CA GLY A 95 20.65 -13.11 -7.91
C GLY A 95 19.14 -13.27 -7.78
N ILE A 96 18.56 -12.47 -6.93
CA ILE A 96 17.13 -12.47 -6.62
C ILE A 96 16.47 -11.26 -7.28
N LEU A 97 15.39 -11.50 -8.03
CA LEU A 97 14.43 -10.49 -8.46
C LEU A 97 13.21 -10.55 -7.55
N MET A 98 13.12 -9.62 -6.59
CA MET A 98 12.00 -9.51 -5.66
C MET A 98 10.96 -8.53 -6.20
N THR A 99 9.77 -9.01 -6.55
CA THR A 99 8.70 -8.16 -7.07
C THR A 99 7.72 -7.74 -5.98
N VAL A 100 7.38 -6.45 -5.93
CA VAL A 100 6.39 -5.87 -5.01
C VAL A 100 5.34 -5.13 -5.84
N TRP A 101 4.66 -5.87 -6.71
CA TRP A 101 3.60 -5.36 -7.58
C TRP A 101 2.34 -6.20 -7.49
N ASP A 102 1.22 -5.65 -8.01
CA ASP A 102 0.02 -6.44 -8.24
C ASP A 102 0.32 -7.64 -9.13
N ALA A 103 -0.22 -8.79 -8.81
CA ALA A 103 -0.04 -10.01 -9.56
C ALA A 103 -0.42 -9.86 -11.05
N SER A 104 -1.39 -8.98 -11.35
CA SER A 104 -1.79 -8.70 -12.73
C SER A 104 -0.70 -8.06 -13.58
N ARG A 105 0.28 -7.42 -12.97
CA ARG A 105 1.43 -6.80 -13.63
C ARG A 105 2.60 -7.76 -13.87
N LEU A 106 2.57 -8.92 -13.22
CA LEU A 106 3.68 -9.88 -13.17
C LEU A 106 3.52 -11.08 -14.13
N TYR A 107 2.43 -11.11 -14.92
CA TYR A 107 2.09 -12.26 -15.77
C TYR A 107 3.23 -12.70 -16.70
N TRP A 108 3.96 -11.76 -17.27
CA TRP A 108 5.05 -12.03 -18.20
C TRP A 108 6.30 -12.65 -17.54
N LEU A 109 6.50 -12.41 -16.25
CA LEU A 109 7.55 -13.06 -15.45
C LEU A 109 7.13 -14.46 -15.01
N GLY A 110 5.85 -14.63 -14.61
CA GLY A 110 5.35 -15.91 -14.12
C GLY A 110 4.90 -16.86 -15.24
N ILE A 111 4.48 -16.33 -16.39
CA ILE A 111 4.07 -17.12 -17.57
C ILE A 111 4.84 -16.59 -18.79
N PRO A 112 6.13 -16.95 -18.96
CA PRO A 112 6.98 -16.39 -20.01
C PRO A 112 6.38 -16.53 -21.41
N GLN A 113 5.62 -17.59 -21.67
CA GLN A 113 4.95 -17.86 -22.95
C GLN A 113 3.91 -16.78 -23.32
N MET A 114 3.37 -16.07 -22.32
CA MET A 114 2.47 -14.94 -22.53
C MET A 114 3.18 -13.61 -22.75
N CYS A 115 4.51 -13.56 -22.58
CA CYS A 115 5.28 -12.35 -22.84
C CYS A 115 5.41 -12.11 -24.35
N PRO A 116 4.89 -10.99 -24.88
CA PRO A 116 4.96 -10.70 -26.31
C PRO A 116 6.38 -10.21 -26.73
N VAL A 117 7.23 -9.85 -25.79
CA VAL A 117 8.56 -9.26 -26.04
C VAL A 117 9.63 -10.34 -25.91
N PRO A 118 10.33 -10.71 -27.00
CA PRO A 118 11.24 -11.88 -27.02
C PRO A 118 12.38 -11.83 -26.00
N HIS A 119 13.03 -10.68 -25.82
CA HIS A 119 14.14 -10.56 -24.86
C HIS A 119 13.66 -10.64 -23.40
N LEU A 120 12.46 -10.11 -23.07
CA LEU A 120 11.85 -10.26 -21.75
C LEU A 120 11.43 -11.71 -21.49
N ARG A 121 10.92 -12.42 -22.51
CA ARG A 121 10.62 -13.84 -22.40
C ARG A 121 11.87 -14.63 -22.04
N LYS A 122 12.98 -14.40 -22.76
CA LYS A 122 14.27 -15.03 -22.46
C LYS A 122 14.74 -14.72 -21.05
N PHE A 123 14.59 -13.47 -20.61
CA PHE A 123 14.94 -13.08 -19.24
C PHE A 123 14.10 -13.83 -18.20
N ALA A 124 12.78 -13.92 -18.40
CA ALA A 124 11.86 -14.61 -17.48
C ALA A 124 12.12 -16.14 -17.40
N GLU A 125 12.78 -16.72 -18.43
CA GLU A 125 13.17 -18.15 -18.48
C GLU A 125 14.56 -18.42 -17.88
N ARG A 126 15.32 -17.40 -17.50
CA ARG A 126 16.67 -17.53 -16.93
C ARG A 126 16.65 -18.29 -15.61
N LYS A 127 17.65 -19.16 -15.40
CA LYS A 127 17.80 -19.98 -14.19
C LYS A 127 18.62 -19.30 -13.10
N ASP A 128 19.46 -18.35 -13.49
CA ASP A 128 20.28 -17.52 -12.60
C ASP A 128 19.49 -16.31 -12.02
N VAL A 129 18.21 -16.17 -12.37
CA VAL A 129 17.28 -15.19 -11.83
C VAL A 129 16.29 -15.90 -10.90
N LYS A 130 16.51 -15.82 -9.59
CA LYS A 130 15.55 -16.32 -8.61
C LYS A 130 14.40 -15.32 -8.48
N LYS A 131 13.20 -15.71 -8.87
CA LYS A 131 12.02 -14.85 -8.89
C LYS A 131 11.24 -15.00 -7.59
N TRP A 132 11.24 -13.95 -6.78
CA TRP A 132 10.45 -13.89 -5.56
C TRP A 132 9.35 -12.84 -5.70
N ALA A 133 8.20 -13.06 -5.06
CA ALA A 133 7.07 -12.14 -5.14
C ALA A 133 6.45 -11.85 -3.78
N TYR A 134 6.14 -10.58 -3.57
CA TYR A 134 5.33 -10.05 -2.48
C TYR A 134 4.17 -9.25 -3.09
N PRO A 135 3.10 -9.94 -3.51
CA PRO A 135 2.06 -9.33 -4.32
C PRO A 135 0.92 -8.76 -3.48
N ALA A 136 0.41 -7.59 -3.89
CA ALA A 136 -0.80 -7.02 -3.31
C ALA A 136 -2.05 -7.76 -3.81
N LEU A 137 -2.82 -8.34 -2.88
CA LEU A 137 -4.13 -8.93 -3.15
C LEU A 137 -5.19 -8.23 -2.31
N ASP A 138 -6.09 -7.50 -2.96
CA ASP A 138 -7.18 -6.75 -2.34
C ASP A 138 -8.55 -7.40 -2.53
N ALA A 139 -8.61 -8.54 -3.25
CA ALA A 139 -9.84 -9.25 -3.53
C ALA A 139 -9.60 -10.71 -3.85
N GLU A 140 -10.57 -11.54 -3.51
CA GLU A 140 -10.71 -12.87 -4.06
C GLU A 140 -11.40 -12.84 -5.44
N GLY A 141 -11.15 -13.85 -6.26
CA GLY A 141 -11.87 -14.10 -7.49
C GLY A 141 -13.10 -15.00 -7.28
N PRO A 142 -13.59 -15.64 -8.35
CA PRO A 142 -14.71 -16.55 -8.26
C PRO A 142 -14.48 -17.71 -7.28
N TYR A 143 -15.50 -18.05 -6.51
CA TYR A 143 -15.48 -19.16 -5.54
C TYR A 143 -14.44 -19.01 -4.42
N GLY A 144 -14.04 -17.77 -4.08
CA GLY A 144 -13.07 -17.51 -3.01
C GLY A 144 -11.63 -17.87 -3.36
N LYS A 145 -11.31 -17.99 -4.64
CA LYS A 145 -9.97 -18.36 -5.15
C LYS A 145 -9.41 -17.25 -6.04
N LEU A 146 -8.13 -17.36 -6.37
CA LEU A 146 -7.55 -16.51 -7.41
C LEU A 146 -8.20 -16.77 -8.76
N SER A 147 -8.31 -15.76 -9.61
CA SER A 147 -8.56 -15.99 -11.03
C SER A 147 -7.47 -16.90 -11.61
N HIS A 148 -7.83 -17.74 -12.58
CA HIS A 148 -6.90 -18.71 -13.16
C HIS A 148 -5.58 -18.08 -13.62
N ARG A 149 -5.64 -16.94 -14.31
CA ARG A 149 -4.45 -16.23 -14.80
C ARG A 149 -3.52 -15.78 -13.68
N ILE A 150 -4.06 -15.28 -12.58
CA ILE A 150 -3.27 -14.88 -11.42
C ILE A 150 -2.63 -16.09 -10.75
N ALA A 151 -3.39 -17.18 -10.59
CA ALA A 151 -2.87 -18.42 -10.03
C ALA A 151 -1.72 -19.02 -10.85
N GLU A 152 -1.87 -19.03 -12.19
CA GLU A 152 -0.78 -19.50 -13.09
C GLU A 152 0.44 -18.56 -13.03
N THR A 153 0.23 -17.25 -12.89
CA THR A 153 1.34 -16.31 -12.72
C THR A 153 2.20 -16.66 -11.51
N TYR A 154 1.58 -16.96 -10.36
CA TYR A 154 2.34 -17.29 -9.13
C TYR A 154 3.14 -18.58 -9.24
N LYS A 155 2.69 -19.57 -10.00
CA LYS A 155 3.44 -20.82 -10.21
C LYS A 155 4.81 -20.63 -10.90
N GLY A 156 4.99 -19.51 -11.57
CA GLY A 156 6.25 -19.19 -12.24
C GLY A 156 7.27 -18.45 -11.36
N PHE A 157 6.95 -18.25 -10.07
CA PHE A 157 7.87 -17.68 -9.09
C PHE A 157 8.46 -18.79 -8.22
N ASP A 158 9.75 -18.67 -7.90
CA ASP A 158 10.44 -19.63 -7.04
C ASP A 158 9.97 -19.50 -5.58
N ARG A 159 9.56 -18.28 -5.18
CA ARG A 159 9.04 -18.03 -3.85
C ARG A 159 8.00 -16.92 -3.85
N VAL A 160 6.90 -17.13 -3.13
CA VAL A 160 5.82 -16.15 -2.96
C VAL A 160 5.53 -16.03 -1.48
N ILE A 161 5.35 -14.79 -1.01
CA ILE A 161 4.87 -14.51 0.34
C ILE A 161 3.71 -13.53 0.27
N ASP A 162 2.64 -13.83 0.95
CA ASP A 162 1.42 -13.04 0.93
C ASP A 162 1.45 -11.91 1.97
N TYR A 163 0.68 -10.83 1.74
CA TYR A 163 0.59 -9.70 2.66
C TYR A 163 -0.12 -10.05 3.97
N SER A 164 -1.05 -11.00 3.93
CA SER A 164 -2.02 -11.18 4.99
C SER A 164 -2.58 -12.60 5.03
N SER A 165 -3.27 -12.96 6.11
CA SER A 165 -4.00 -14.23 6.17
C SER A 165 -5.17 -14.27 5.19
N PHE A 166 -5.75 -13.12 4.82
CA PHE A 166 -6.75 -13.03 3.76
C PHE A 166 -6.18 -13.50 2.41
N SER A 167 -5.04 -12.94 2.00
CA SER A 167 -4.38 -13.36 0.77
C SER A 167 -3.91 -14.81 0.82
N SER A 168 -3.33 -15.26 1.92
CA SER A 168 -2.92 -16.63 2.17
C SER A 168 -4.05 -17.65 1.96
N LYS A 169 -5.25 -17.35 2.44
CA LYS A 169 -6.44 -18.21 2.21
C LYS A 169 -6.83 -18.32 0.74
N ILE A 170 -6.65 -17.24 -0.02
CA ILE A 170 -7.02 -17.18 -1.44
C ILE A 170 -5.98 -17.89 -2.31
N THR A 171 -4.71 -17.71 -2.00
CA THR A 171 -3.59 -18.31 -2.74
C THR A 171 -3.37 -19.78 -2.38
N GLY A 172 -3.71 -20.16 -1.15
CA GLY A 172 -3.34 -21.45 -0.56
C GLY A 172 -1.89 -21.49 -0.10
N ASN A 173 -1.16 -20.38 -0.13
CA ASN A 173 0.20 -20.27 0.37
C ASN A 173 0.17 -20.14 1.91
N PRO A 174 0.85 -21.00 2.68
CA PRO A 174 0.88 -20.90 4.12
C PRO A 174 1.68 -19.69 4.62
N ASP A 175 2.61 -19.20 3.81
CA ASP A 175 3.51 -18.12 4.19
C ASP A 175 2.85 -16.75 3.93
N HIS A 176 2.68 -15.98 4.99
CA HIS A 176 2.28 -14.59 4.90
C HIS A 176 2.99 -13.74 5.95
N LEU A 177 3.42 -12.56 5.55
CA LEU A 177 4.00 -11.55 6.44
C LEU A 177 3.43 -10.18 6.09
N PRO A 178 2.88 -9.44 7.05
CA PRO A 178 2.45 -8.08 6.78
C PRO A 178 3.67 -7.17 6.57
N HIS A 179 3.46 -6.07 5.88
CA HIS A 179 4.33 -4.91 6.02
C HIS A 179 3.82 -4.05 7.17
N GLY A 180 4.68 -3.20 7.67
CA GLY A 180 4.37 -2.36 8.82
C GLY A 180 4.35 -0.88 8.49
N ILE A 181 4.17 -0.10 9.54
CA ILE A 181 4.29 1.34 9.54
C ILE A 181 5.35 1.77 10.56
N ASP A 182 5.98 2.91 10.31
CA ASP A 182 6.94 3.50 11.26
C ASP A 182 6.19 4.28 12.33
N THR A 183 6.06 3.68 13.52
CA THR A 183 5.38 4.30 14.66
C THR A 183 6.21 5.39 15.34
N SER A 184 7.48 5.59 14.96
CA SER A 184 8.22 6.78 15.36
C SER A 184 7.79 8.04 14.60
N VAL A 185 7.14 7.86 13.45
CA VAL A 185 6.56 8.94 12.63
C VAL A 185 5.06 9.03 12.83
N PHE A 186 4.34 7.89 12.72
CA PHE A 186 2.89 7.83 12.91
C PHE A 186 2.57 7.44 14.36
N TYR A 187 2.31 8.42 15.19
CA TYR A 187 1.89 8.28 16.58
C TYR A 187 0.90 9.38 16.96
N PRO A 188 0.11 9.23 18.03
CA PRO A 188 -0.87 10.22 18.42
C PRO A 188 -0.23 11.58 18.73
N ARG A 189 -0.69 12.63 18.06
CA ARG A 189 -0.35 14.03 18.36
C ARG A 189 -1.42 14.65 19.26
N PRO A 190 -1.11 15.71 20.04
CA PRO A 190 -2.13 16.43 20.77
C PRO A 190 -3.22 16.96 19.81
N HIS A 191 -4.45 16.45 19.99
CA HIS A 191 -5.54 16.69 19.02
C HIS A 191 -5.82 18.19 18.80
N ALA A 192 -5.81 18.99 19.87
CA ALA A 192 -6.04 20.44 19.77
C ALA A 192 -4.97 21.14 18.91
N GLU A 193 -3.70 20.76 19.07
CA GLU A 193 -2.59 21.31 18.27
C GLU A 193 -2.70 20.87 16.81
N ALA A 194 -2.95 19.59 16.57
CA ALA A 194 -3.14 19.05 15.23
C ALA A 194 -4.32 19.73 14.52
N ARG A 195 -5.43 19.95 15.23
CA ARG A 195 -6.59 20.67 14.74
C ARG A 195 -6.25 22.13 14.38
N GLN A 196 -5.52 22.82 15.25
CA GLN A 196 -5.11 24.20 14.98
C GLN A 196 -4.17 24.30 13.77
N MET A 197 -3.24 23.36 13.62
CA MET A 197 -2.38 23.31 12.42
C MET A 197 -3.20 23.12 11.15
N PHE A 198 -4.23 22.28 11.20
CA PHE A 198 -5.12 22.04 10.06
C PHE A 198 -5.94 23.29 9.70
N ILE A 199 -6.46 24.02 10.71
CA ILE A 199 -7.13 25.30 10.53
C ILE A 199 -6.18 26.33 9.88
N ASN A 200 -4.95 26.42 10.35
CA ASN A 200 -3.94 27.34 9.85
C ASN A 200 -3.52 27.04 8.39
N GLN A 201 -3.70 25.79 7.92
CA GLN A 201 -3.54 25.41 6.53
C GLN A 201 -4.67 25.91 5.61
N GLY A 202 -5.66 26.62 6.16
CA GLY A 202 -6.73 27.27 5.42
C GLY A 202 -7.98 26.43 5.22
N PHE A 203 -8.21 25.41 6.03
CA PHE A 203 -9.47 24.67 5.99
C PHE A 203 -10.62 25.57 6.51
N GLN A 204 -11.32 26.20 5.57
CA GLN A 204 -12.38 27.15 5.90
C GLN A 204 -13.51 26.54 6.74
N GLY A 205 -13.90 27.25 7.78
CA GLY A 205 -15.01 26.89 8.66
C GLY A 205 -14.77 25.66 9.53
N LEU A 206 -13.56 25.10 9.58
CA LEU A 206 -13.21 24.10 10.57
C LEU A 206 -13.03 24.77 11.94
N THR A 207 -13.74 24.28 12.94
CA THR A 207 -13.63 24.73 14.31
C THR A 207 -13.11 23.61 15.21
N PRO A 208 -12.70 23.90 16.46
CA PRO A 208 -12.32 22.84 17.40
C PRO A 208 -13.42 21.79 17.63
N ASP A 209 -14.69 22.19 17.60
CA ASP A 209 -15.84 21.33 17.87
C ASP A 209 -16.42 20.64 16.63
N SER A 210 -15.95 20.99 15.43
CA SER A 210 -16.40 20.33 14.19
C SER A 210 -16.03 18.86 14.17
N LEU A 211 -16.90 18.00 13.64
CA LEU A 211 -16.61 16.60 13.34
C LEU A 211 -15.78 16.51 12.05
N LEU A 212 -14.47 16.40 12.17
CA LEU A 212 -13.60 16.20 11.02
C LEU A 212 -13.45 14.73 10.68
N VAL A 213 -13.92 14.35 9.48
CA VAL A 213 -13.80 13.01 8.92
C VAL A 213 -12.75 13.01 7.81
N GLY A 214 -11.73 12.15 7.92
CA GLY A 214 -10.66 12.00 6.92
C GLY A 214 -10.94 10.87 5.95
N ILE A 215 -10.69 11.09 4.66
CA ILE A 215 -10.67 10.06 3.61
C ILE A 215 -9.35 10.18 2.86
N VAL A 216 -8.48 9.18 3.00
CA VAL A 216 -7.16 9.15 2.37
C VAL A 216 -7.11 7.97 1.41
N ALA A 217 -7.10 8.24 0.11
CA ALA A 217 -7.09 7.21 -0.93
C ALA A 217 -6.69 7.79 -2.28
N THR A 218 -6.12 6.96 -3.16
CA THR A 218 -5.99 7.30 -4.58
C THR A 218 -7.36 7.37 -5.25
N ASN A 219 -7.48 8.16 -6.31
CA ASN A 219 -8.72 8.29 -7.08
C ASN A 219 -8.89 7.10 -8.04
N GLN A 220 -9.35 5.98 -7.51
CA GLN A 220 -9.62 4.71 -8.22
C GLN A 220 -11.05 4.25 -7.98
N ALA A 221 -11.61 3.47 -8.92
CA ALA A 221 -12.97 2.92 -8.82
C ALA A 221 -13.24 2.24 -7.47
N ARG A 222 -12.38 1.30 -7.08
CA ARG A 222 -12.54 0.47 -5.88
C ARG A 222 -12.50 1.25 -4.56
N LYS A 223 -11.97 2.48 -4.57
CA LYS A 223 -11.92 3.34 -3.36
C LYS A 223 -13.25 3.97 -3.01
N ASN A 224 -14.22 3.89 -3.91
CA ASN A 224 -15.62 4.26 -3.73
C ASN A 224 -15.81 5.60 -2.97
N TRP A 225 -15.24 6.67 -3.52
CA TRP A 225 -15.30 8.01 -2.95
C TRP A 225 -16.72 8.48 -2.70
N GLN A 226 -17.68 8.07 -3.56
CA GLN A 226 -19.08 8.41 -3.38
C GLN A 226 -19.60 7.94 -2.02
N LEU A 227 -19.36 6.69 -1.64
CA LEU A 227 -19.80 6.14 -0.36
C LEU A 227 -19.24 6.95 0.83
N GLY A 228 -17.99 7.39 0.75
CA GLY A 228 -17.38 8.22 1.79
C GLY A 228 -18.03 9.61 1.92
N ILE A 229 -18.24 10.26 0.79
CA ILE A 229 -18.90 11.59 0.74
C ILE A 229 -20.36 11.48 1.20
N GLU A 230 -21.09 10.45 0.76
CA GLU A 230 -22.46 10.16 1.19
C GLU A 230 -22.53 9.89 2.71
N THR A 231 -21.57 9.13 3.25
CA THR A 231 -21.46 8.91 4.70
C THR A 231 -21.35 10.25 5.47
N CYS A 232 -20.51 11.16 4.98
CA CYS A 232 -20.35 12.49 5.57
C CYS A 232 -21.61 13.34 5.44
N ARG A 233 -22.35 13.23 4.34
CA ARG A 233 -23.65 13.89 4.16
C ARG A 233 -24.67 13.37 5.17
N ILE A 234 -24.77 12.06 5.37
CA ILE A 234 -25.68 11.46 6.35
C ILE A 234 -25.35 11.94 7.77
N LEU A 235 -24.06 12.03 8.14
CA LEU A 235 -23.67 12.59 9.45
C LEU A 235 -24.11 14.05 9.60
N LEU A 236 -24.00 14.87 8.55
CA LEU A 236 -24.50 16.24 8.54
C LEU A 236 -26.02 16.28 8.74
N ASP A 237 -26.79 15.44 8.04
CA ASP A 237 -28.25 15.35 8.16
C ASP A 237 -28.69 14.86 9.55
N ARG A 238 -27.82 14.14 10.24
CA ARG A 238 -28.02 13.68 11.62
C ARG A 238 -27.63 14.74 12.68
N GLY A 239 -27.24 15.94 12.24
CA GLY A 239 -27.02 17.10 13.10
C GLY A 239 -25.59 17.36 13.53
N HIS A 240 -24.61 16.64 13.01
CA HIS A 240 -23.19 16.92 13.28
C HIS A 240 -22.69 18.09 12.43
N ASP A 241 -21.83 18.96 12.98
CA ASP A 241 -21.09 19.96 12.18
C ASP A 241 -19.92 19.27 11.46
N VAL A 242 -20.25 18.55 10.38
CA VAL A 242 -19.29 17.72 9.64
C VAL A 242 -18.37 18.58 8.78
N ARG A 243 -17.07 18.26 8.82
CA ARG A 243 -16.04 18.71 7.89
C ARG A 243 -15.36 17.48 7.30
N VAL A 244 -14.98 17.55 6.02
CA VAL A 244 -14.42 16.42 5.30
C VAL A 244 -13.04 16.77 4.79
N TRP A 245 -12.05 15.98 5.18
CA TRP A 245 -10.72 16.05 4.58
C TRP A 245 -10.54 14.92 3.58
N CYS A 246 -10.43 15.25 2.29
CA CYS A 246 -10.13 14.33 1.22
C CYS A 246 -8.67 14.46 0.83
N HIS A 247 -7.86 13.42 1.00
CA HIS A 247 -6.48 13.38 0.52
C HIS A 247 -6.32 12.35 -0.58
N THR A 248 -5.86 12.77 -1.76
CA THR A 248 -5.84 11.95 -2.96
C THR A 248 -4.65 12.28 -3.87
N ASP A 249 -4.43 11.46 -4.90
CA ASP A 249 -3.44 11.71 -5.95
C ASP A 249 -3.94 12.67 -7.04
N THR A 250 -5.26 12.73 -7.27
CA THR A 250 -5.88 13.63 -8.25
C THR A 250 -7.36 13.87 -7.93
N ILE A 251 -7.85 15.07 -8.21
CA ILE A 251 -9.24 15.47 -7.97
C ILE A 251 -10.20 14.79 -8.98
N ASP A 252 -9.79 14.72 -10.22
CA ASP A 252 -10.57 14.19 -11.34
C ASP A 252 -9.82 13.03 -12.01
N ARG A 253 -10.38 11.84 -11.91
CA ARG A 253 -9.91 10.65 -12.63
C ARG A 253 -11.07 9.68 -12.83
N TYR A 254 -11.23 8.67 -11.97
CA TYR A 254 -12.41 7.81 -11.96
C TYR A 254 -13.61 8.53 -11.29
N TRP A 255 -13.34 9.23 -10.19
CA TRP A 255 -14.31 10.04 -9.46
C TRP A 255 -13.99 11.52 -9.67
N SER A 256 -15.01 12.34 -9.94
CA SER A 256 -14.91 13.80 -9.86
C SER A 256 -15.27 14.22 -8.44
N LEU A 257 -14.24 14.44 -7.61
CA LEU A 257 -14.44 14.79 -6.20
C LEU A 257 -15.14 16.14 -6.04
N GLY A 258 -14.86 17.09 -6.94
CA GLY A 258 -15.54 18.38 -6.95
C GLY A 258 -17.04 18.21 -7.15
N ASN A 259 -17.46 17.43 -8.14
CA ASN A 259 -18.89 17.15 -8.40
C ASN A 259 -19.53 16.40 -7.23
N LEU A 260 -18.88 15.38 -6.69
CA LEU A 260 -19.41 14.65 -5.54
C LEU A 260 -19.66 15.58 -4.33
N ILE A 261 -18.72 16.48 -4.01
CA ILE A 261 -18.87 17.45 -2.92
C ILE A 261 -20.06 18.38 -3.17
N VAL A 262 -20.25 18.81 -4.42
CA VAL A 262 -21.40 19.67 -4.79
C VAL A 262 -22.71 18.90 -4.72
N ASP A 263 -22.79 17.73 -5.34
CA ASP A 263 -24.01 16.92 -5.45
C ASP A 263 -24.53 16.47 -4.06
N TYR A 264 -23.61 16.20 -3.12
CA TYR A 264 -23.97 15.85 -1.74
C TYR A 264 -24.10 17.07 -0.80
N GLY A 265 -24.02 18.30 -1.32
CA GLY A 265 -24.25 19.53 -0.55
C GLY A 265 -23.20 19.78 0.53
N LEU A 266 -21.94 19.39 0.29
CA LEU A 266 -20.82 19.59 1.22
C LEU A 266 -19.88 20.74 0.79
N GLN A 267 -20.35 21.66 -0.07
CA GLN A 267 -19.60 22.86 -0.44
C GLN A 267 -19.26 23.69 0.81
N GLY A 268 -18.02 24.19 0.88
CA GLY A 268 -17.51 24.91 2.03
C GLY A 268 -17.30 24.06 3.30
N ARG A 269 -17.59 22.73 3.23
CA ARG A 269 -17.38 21.79 4.33
C ARG A 269 -16.31 20.74 4.02
N ALA A 270 -15.83 20.67 2.78
CA ALA A 270 -14.80 19.72 2.34
C ALA A 270 -13.53 20.45 1.90
N ALA A 271 -12.38 19.92 2.31
CA ALA A 271 -11.07 20.29 1.81
C ALA A 271 -10.48 19.11 1.02
N VAL A 272 -10.07 19.34 -0.21
CA VAL A 272 -9.38 18.35 -1.04
C VAL A 272 -7.91 18.72 -1.13
N THR A 273 -7.04 17.85 -0.68
CA THR A 273 -5.59 17.99 -0.79
C THR A 273 -5.05 16.99 -1.79
N VAL A 274 -4.31 17.51 -2.77
CA VAL A 274 -3.67 16.72 -3.81
C VAL A 274 -2.17 16.76 -3.59
N ASN A 275 -1.62 15.66 -3.14
CA ASN A 275 -0.21 15.39 -3.05
C ASN A 275 0.67 16.20 -2.11
N ARG A 276 1.54 15.48 -1.47
CA ARG A 276 2.91 15.84 -1.06
C ARG A 276 3.05 16.31 0.36
N PHE A 277 2.22 15.78 1.24
CA PHE A 277 2.60 15.79 2.64
C PHE A 277 3.81 14.87 2.84
N THR A 278 4.72 15.28 3.69
CA THR A 278 5.67 14.35 4.29
C THR A 278 4.91 13.39 5.20
N ASP A 279 5.52 12.26 5.55
CA ASP A 279 4.87 11.31 6.45
C ASP A 279 4.56 11.96 7.82
N GLU A 280 5.42 12.86 8.30
CA GLU A 280 5.20 13.68 9.50
C GLU A 280 3.99 14.61 9.38
N GLN A 281 3.87 15.33 8.25
CA GLN A 281 2.70 16.20 8.00
C GLN A 281 1.41 15.39 7.89
N LEU A 282 1.49 14.20 7.28
CA LEU A 282 0.36 13.30 7.16
C LEU A 282 -0.09 12.80 8.54
N ALA A 283 0.86 12.45 9.43
CA ALA A 283 0.57 12.05 10.80
C ALA A 283 -0.14 13.15 11.61
N TRP A 284 0.27 14.42 11.44
CA TRP A 284 -0.43 15.56 12.02
C TRP A 284 -1.87 15.70 11.49
N ASN A 285 -2.05 15.53 10.18
CA ASN A 285 -3.38 15.62 9.57
C ASN A 285 -4.30 14.49 10.02
N TYR A 286 -3.80 13.26 10.16
CA TYR A 286 -4.58 12.19 10.77
C TYR A 286 -4.98 12.54 12.20
N SER A 287 -4.04 12.98 13.02
CA SER A 287 -4.29 13.32 14.43
C SER A 287 -5.30 14.46 14.62
N ALA A 288 -5.53 15.27 13.57
CA ALA A 288 -6.57 16.30 13.57
C ALA A 288 -7.98 15.73 13.34
N CYS A 289 -8.12 14.52 12.80
CA CYS A 289 -9.41 13.91 12.51
C CYS A 289 -10.07 13.33 13.77
N ASN A 290 -11.41 13.30 13.80
CA ASN A 290 -12.17 12.55 14.80
C ASN A 290 -12.36 11.08 14.40
N ALA A 291 -12.40 10.83 13.09
CA ALA A 291 -12.44 9.50 12.50
C ALA A 291 -11.91 9.55 11.06
N THR A 292 -11.49 8.41 10.53
CA THR A 292 -11.18 8.24 9.11
C THR A 292 -11.99 7.12 8.49
N LEU A 293 -12.13 7.14 7.16
CA LEU A 293 -12.84 6.12 6.40
C LEU A 293 -11.87 5.41 5.44
N CYS A 294 -11.71 4.09 5.59
CA CYS A 294 -11.02 3.22 4.65
C CYS A 294 -12.04 2.36 3.91
N ILE A 295 -12.59 2.88 2.80
CA ILE A 295 -13.81 2.37 2.16
C ILE A 295 -13.52 1.18 1.27
N GLY A 296 -12.51 1.29 0.41
CA GLY A 296 -12.17 0.24 -0.54
C GLY A 296 -11.49 -0.97 0.10
N PRO A 297 -11.62 -2.15 -0.52
CA PRO A 297 -10.82 -3.31 -0.09
C PRO A 297 -9.34 -3.06 -0.34
N GLU A 298 -8.51 -3.48 0.62
CA GLU A 298 -7.07 -3.26 0.61
C GLU A 298 -6.31 -4.56 0.78
N GLY A 299 -5.17 -4.68 0.10
CA GLY A 299 -4.23 -5.77 0.34
C GLY A 299 -3.61 -5.74 1.74
N MET A 300 -3.45 -4.52 2.30
CA MET A 300 -3.18 -4.24 3.70
C MET A 300 -3.81 -2.91 4.11
N GLY A 301 -3.46 -1.79 3.44
CA GLY A 301 -4.10 -0.49 3.62
C GLY A 301 -3.35 0.46 4.54
N TYR A 302 -2.29 1.09 4.04
CA TYR A 302 -1.56 2.12 4.77
C TYR A 302 -2.45 3.19 5.42
N PRO A 303 -3.44 3.79 4.74
CA PRO A 303 -4.26 4.83 5.36
C PRO A 303 -4.96 4.37 6.65
N ALA A 304 -5.39 3.11 6.70
CA ALA A 304 -6.00 2.56 7.90
C ALA A 304 -4.98 2.34 9.03
N MET A 305 -3.79 1.82 8.69
CA MET A 305 -2.70 1.65 9.65
C MET A 305 -2.22 3.00 10.20
N GLU A 306 -2.06 4.00 9.34
CA GLU A 306 -1.65 5.37 9.68
C GLU A 306 -2.64 6.03 10.64
N SER A 307 -3.93 5.91 10.34
CA SER A 307 -4.99 6.43 11.21
C SER A 307 -4.95 5.80 12.60
N LEU A 308 -4.91 4.47 12.67
CA LEU A 308 -4.85 3.75 13.95
C LEU A 308 -3.56 4.05 14.72
N ALA A 309 -2.42 4.15 14.04
CA ALA A 309 -1.14 4.51 14.67
C ALA A 309 -1.16 5.94 15.24
N CYS A 310 -1.88 6.86 14.59
CA CYS A 310 -2.11 8.22 15.10
C CYS A 310 -3.20 8.31 16.18
N GLY A 311 -3.72 7.18 16.66
CA GLY A 311 -4.74 7.14 17.71
C GLY A 311 -6.16 7.46 17.23
N VAL A 312 -6.40 7.51 15.92
CA VAL A 312 -7.67 7.93 15.33
C VAL A 312 -8.48 6.72 14.86
N PRO A 313 -9.76 6.59 15.27
CA PRO A 313 -10.63 5.52 14.80
C PRO A 313 -10.72 5.50 13.28
N CYS A 314 -10.44 4.32 12.68
CA CYS A 314 -10.58 4.08 11.26
C CYS A 314 -11.77 3.17 11.00
N ILE A 315 -12.83 3.72 10.41
CA ILE A 315 -13.98 2.91 9.99
C ILE A 315 -13.67 2.27 8.64
N ALA A 316 -13.77 0.96 8.56
CA ALA A 316 -13.43 0.21 7.35
C ALA A 316 -14.40 -0.94 7.07
N GLY A 317 -14.43 -1.39 5.80
CA GLY A 317 -15.16 -2.60 5.45
C GLY A 317 -14.56 -3.84 6.12
N SER A 318 -15.40 -4.80 6.52
CA SER A 318 -14.98 -6.08 7.13
C SER A 318 -14.48 -7.10 6.09
N TYR A 319 -14.15 -6.67 4.89
CA TYR A 319 -13.66 -7.49 3.79
C TYR A 319 -12.22 -7.11 3.41
N ALA A 320 -11.44 -8.11 2.99
CA ALA A 320 -10.02 -8.03 2.65
C ALA A 320 -9.09 -7.83 3.89
N ALA A 321 -7.81 -7.57 3.65
CA ALA A 321 -6.78 -7.64 4.69
C ALA A 321 -6.93 -6.59 5.79
N GLN A 322 -7.48 -5.41 5.51
CA GLN A 322 -7.71 -4.41 6.55
C GLN A 322 -8.60 -4.92 7.71
N SER A 323 -9.45 -5.91 7.44
CA SER A 323 -10.29 -6.51 8.49
C SER A 323 -9.50 -7.30 9.55
N GLU A 324 -8.22 -7.60 9.31
CA GLU A 324 -7.38 -8.36 10.22
C GLU A 324 -6.84 -7.49 11.37
N PHE A 325 -6.65 -6.20 11.15
CA PHE A 325 -6.09 -5.31 12.16
C PHE A 325 -7.03 -4.19 12.62
N ILE A 326 -8.09 -3.91 11.86
CA ILE A 326 -9.11 -2.94 12.30
C ILE A 326 -10.01 -3.58 13.38
N PRO A 327 -10.21 -2.95 14.55
CA PRO A 327 -11.07 -3.48 15.59
C PRO A 327 -12.51 -3.72 15.11
N LYS A 328 -13.12 -4.83 15.50
CA LYS A 328 -14.50 -5.19 15.11
C LYS A 328 -15.55 -4.09 15.27
N PRO A 329 -15.56 -3.28 16.36
CA PRO A 329 -16.50 -2.16 16.48
C PRO A 329 -16.39 -1.13 15.36
N MET A 330 -15.23 -1.00 14.71
CA MET A 330 -14.95 -0.06 13.62
C MET A 330 -15.19 -0.68 12.23
N GLN A 331 -15.52 -1.97 12.15
CA GLN A 331 -15.80 -2.64 10.88
C GLN A 331 -17.26 -2.50 10.46
N VAL A 332 -17.47 -2.36 9.15
CA VAL A 332 -18.80 -2.32 8.49
C VAL A 332 -18.94 -3.54 7.58
N ASP A 333 -19.92 -4.38 7.88
CA ASP A 333 -20.20 -5.54 7.05
C ASP A 333 -20.85 -5.13 5.73
N PRO A 334 -20.43 -5.73 4.61
CA PRO A 334 -21.08 -5.50 3.33
C PRO A 334 -22.52 -6.07 3.32
N ILE A 335 -23.38 -5.47 2.52
CA ILE A 335 -24.76 -5.95 2.31
C ILE A 335 -24.86 -6.92 1.13
N ALA A 336 -23.90 -6.86 0.22
CA ALA A 336 -23.81 -7.70 -0.96
C ALA A 336 -22.39 -7.71 -1.51
N TYR A 337 -22.18 -8.49 -2.55
CA TYR A 337 -20.94 -8.51 -3.32
C TYR A 337 -21.25 -8.56 -4.81
N PHE A 338 -20.34 -8.01 -5.62
CA PHE A 338 -20.33 -8.19 -7.07
C PHE A 338 -18.92 -8.53 -7.55
N HIS A 339 -18.78 -8.94 -8.79
CA HIS A 339 -17.48 -9.19 -9.40
C HIS A 339 -17.24 -8.20 -10.52
N GLU A 340 -16.01 -7.67 -10.59
CA GLU A 340 -15.64 -6.69 -11.61
C GLU A 340 -14.31 -7.02 -12.28
N GLY A 341 -14.12 -6.43 -13.46
CA GLY A 341 -12.86 -6.41 -14.19
C GLY A 341 -12.43 -7.77 -14.78
N ALA A 342 -11.28 -7.74 -15.45
CA ALA A 342 -10.73 -8.88 -16.18
C ALA A 342 -10.35 -10.08 -15.29
N PHE A 343 -10.20 -9.87 -14.00
CA PHE A 343 -9.85 -10.90 -13.02
C PHE A 343 -11.04 -11.35 -12.17
N CYS A 344 -12.25 -10.88 -12.49
CA CYS A 344 -13.47 -11.17 -11.74
C CYS A 344 -13.29 -10.92 -10.23
N SER A 345 -12.66 -9.81 -9.88
CA SER A 345 -12.38 -9.44 -8.49
C SER A 345 -13.66 -9.18 -7.71
N LYS A 346 -13.83 -9.86 -6.58
CA LYS A 346 -14.99 -9.68 -5.71
C LYS A 346 -14.90 -8.35 -4.99
N ARG A 347 -15.97 -7.56 -5.08
CA ARG A 347 -16.07 -6.23 -4.47
C ARG A 347 -17.25 -6.17 -3.50
N PRO A 348 -17.06 -5.62 -2.30
CA PRO A 348 -18.15 -5.44 -1.34
C PRO A 348 -19.05 -4.27 -1.72
N VAL A 349 -20.34 -4.43 -1.47
CA VAL A 349 -21.34 -3.36 -1.53
C VAL A 349 -21.70 -2.97 -0.11
N HIS A 350 -21.69 -1.68 0.17
CA HIS A 350 -21.98 -1.13 1.50
C HIS A 350 -23.12 -0.12 1.45
N GLU A 351 -23.71 0.13 2.58
CA GLU A 351 -24.76 1.13 2.82
C GLU A 351 -24.15 2.27 3.66
N ALA A 352 -24.24 3.51 3.16
CA ALA A 352 -23.59 4.66 3.78
C ALA A 352 -24.12 4.95 5.21
N LEU A 353 -25.39 4.67 5.48
CA LEU A 353 -25.95 4.84 6.83
C LEU A 353 -25.23 3.97 7.88
N LYS A 354 -24.85 2.74 7.52
CA LYS A 354 -24.09 1.85 8.43
C LYS A 354 -22.72 2.44 8.76
N TRP A 355 -22.08 3.07 7.79
CA TRP A 355 -20.81 3.75 7.99
C TRP A 355 -20.96 4.97 8.92
N ALA A 356 -21.98 5.79 8.69
CA ALA A 356 -22.28 6.95 9.54
C ALA A 356 -22.52 6.52 11.01
N ILE A 357 -23.34 5.50 11.25
CA ILE A 357 -23.57 4.93 12.58
C ILE A 357 -22.26 4.44 13.21
N LYS A 358 -21.38 3.78 12.45
CA LYS A 358 -20.08 3.32 12.96
C LYS A 358 -19.15 4.48 13.32
N VAL A 359 -19.17 5.58 12.54
CA VAL A 359 -18.46 6.81 12.94
C VAL A 359 -18.97 7.30 14.29
N GLU A 360 -20.27 7.53 14.44
CA GLU A 360 -20.89 8.00 15.70
C GLU A 360 -20.55 7.11 16.89
N MET A 361 -20.62 5.79 16.71
CA MET A 361 -20.33 4.82 17.77
C MET A 361 -18.88 4.84 18.22
N ASN A 362 -17.96 5.36 17.42
CA ASN A 362 -16.53 5.37 17.70
C ASN A 362 -15.96 6.77 17.96
N LEU A 363 -16.79 7.81 17.96
CA LEU A 363 -16.34 9.16 18.36
C LEU A 363 -15.81 9.17 19.79
N GLY A 364 -14.65 9.78 19.99
CA GLY A 364 -13.99 9.90 21.30
C GLY A 364 -13.42 8.57 21.83
N LYS A 365 -13.45 7.49 21.07
CA LYS A 365 -12.78 6.23 21.45
C LYS A 365 -11.32 6.25 21.05
N GLU A 366 -10.50 5.67 21.89
CA GLU A 366 -9.11 5.42 21.57
C GLU A 366 -8.99 4.31 20.50
N ALA A 367 -8.05 4.52 19.59
CA ALA A 367 -7.68 3.55 18.58
C ALA A 367 -6.17 3.32 18.64
N SER A 368 -5.74 2.13 18.29
CA SER A 368 -4.31 1.81 18.20
C SER A 368 -4.04 0.77 17.13
N LEU A 369 -2.90 0.88 16.50
CA LEU A 369 -2.40 -0.13 15.58
C LEU A 369 -1.84 -1.30 16.40
N PRO A 370 -2.19 -2.57 16.06
CA PRO A 370 -1.56 -3.70 16.71
C PRO A 370 -0.04 -3.74 16.45
N SER A 371 0.75 -4.08 17.48
CA SER A 371 2.22 -4.08 17.42
C SER A 371 2.83 -5.00 16.35
N ALA A 372 2.06 -5.98 15.88
CA ALA A 372 2.47 -6.85 14.77
C ALA A 372 2.65 -6.10 13.43
N PHE A 373 2.14 -4.86 13.33
CA PHE A 373 2.25 -4.00 12.14
C PHE A 373 3.20 -2.81 12.35
N ASP A 374 4.01 -2.84 13.39
CA ASP A 374 4.99 -1.81 13.70
C ASP A 374 6.39 -2.24 13.26
N TRP A 375 6.98 -1.47 12.33
CA TRP A 375 8.36 -1.70 11.89
C TRP A 375 9.40 -1.53 13.00
N ASN A 376 9.09 -0.74 14.02
CA ASN A 376 9.98 -0.52 15.17
C ASN A 376 9.79 -1.58 16.26
N GLY A 377 8.75 -2.42 16.11
CA GLY A 377 8.52 -3.56 16.99
C GLY A 377 9.51 -4.71 16.74
N PRO A 378 9.82 -5.50 17.77
CA PRO A 378 10.85 -6.54 17.66
C PRO A 378 10.45 -7.71 16.77
N THR A 379 9.17 -7.92 16.54
CA THR A 379 8.67 -9.15 15.92
C THR A 379 8.64 -9.07 14.39
N LEU A 380 8.17 -7.94 13.85
CA LEU A 380 7.89 -7.84 12.41
C LEU A 380 9.17 -7.98 11.56
N TRP A 381 10.21 -7.19 11.88
CA TRP A 381 11.46 -7.29 11.15
C TRP A 381 12.17 -8.63 11.36
N ASN A 382 12.14 -9.21 12.54
CA ASN A 382 12.73 -10.51 12.79
C ASN A 382 12.12 -11.61 11.92
N ASN A 383 10.79 -11.58 11.73
CA ASN A 383 10.10 -12.51 10.84
C ASN A 383 10.51 -12.32 9.37
N TRP A 384 10.62 -11.07 8.90
CA TRP A 384 11.10 -10.75 7.57
C TRP A 384 12.56 -11.15 7.35
N SER A 385 13.45 -10.83 8.28
CA SER A 385 14.86 -11.21 8.22
C SER A 385 15.03 -12.73 8.16
N LYS A 386 14.26 -13.46 8.98
CA LYS A 386 14.22 -14.93 8.95
C LYS A 386 13.76 -15.43 7.58
N TRP A 387 12.66 -14.91 7.06
CA TRP A 387 12.12 -15.32 5.77
C TRP A 387 13.13 -15.10 4.63
N PHE A 388 13.81 -13.95 4.59
CA PHE A 388 14.84 -13.67 3.59
C PHE A 388 15.99 -14.69 3.67
N ARG A 389 16.49 -14.98 4.87
CA ARG A 389 17.61 -15.91 5.07
C ARG A 389 17.24 -17.37 4.74
N GLU A 390 16.05 -17.81 5.08
CA GLU A 390 15.54 -19.16 4.77
C GLU A 390 15.37 -19.40 3.25
N GLY A 391 15.15 -18.35 2.47
CA GLY A 391 15.09 -18.43 1.02
C GLY A 391 16.41 -18.72 0.33
N LEU A 392 17.51 -18.75 1.07
CA LEU A 392 18.85 -19.06 0.55
C LEU A 392 19.24 -20.55 0.78
N ALA A 393 18.51 -21.26 1.61
CA ALA A 393 18.72 -22.69 1.88
C ALA A 393 18.06 -23.55 0.82
#